data_bf3578120163789df8db65eb7b1a6544
#
_entry.id   bf3578120163789df8db65eb7b1a6544
#
_cell.length_a   1.000
_cell.length_b   1.000
_cell.length_c   1.000
_cell.angle_alpha   90.00
_cell.angle_beta   90.00
_cell.angle_gamma   90.00
#
_symmetry.space_group_name_H-M   'P 1'
#
loop_
_entity.id
_entity.type
_entity.pdbx_description
1 polymer ?
#
loop_
_entity_poly.entity_id
_entity_poly.type
_entity_poly.pdbx_seq_one_letter_code
_entity_poly.pdbx_strand_id
1 'polypeptide(L)'
;MEDKKESSKLKIFLYVISLILFAVGFIPALESYKLVIYLLAVILSGYDLIIEGIKNIFHLKFEEDTLMTIAIIAAFIIGEYPESVAIVLLFKLGEFIEDKAVEKANKNINSIASLKIKTANLIDGKNTTIVNVEELKIGNSILIKPGETVPVDCKIIKGESALDKSKLTGESEPIYVNKGT
;
A
#
# COMPACT_ATOMS: atom_id res chain seq x y z
N MET A 1 -13.49 2.69 6.47
CA MET A 1 -12.91 2.89 5.13
C MET A 1 -13.10 4.32 4.61
N GLU A 2 -14.23 4.96 4.90
CA GLU A 2 -14.50 6.37 4.56
C GLU A 2 -13.59 7.35 5.30
N ASP A 3 -13.39 7.20 6.60
CA ASP A 3 -12.54 8.09 7.41
C ASP A 3 -11.09 8.19 6.91
N LYS A 4 -10.52 7.09 6.40
CA LYS A 4 -9.14 7.08 5.89
C LYS A 4 -9.01 7.82 4.55
N LYS A 5 -10.08 7.84 3.76
CA LYS A 5 -10.13 8.53 2.46
C LYS A 5 -10.35 10.04 2.63
N GLU A 6 -11.08 10.43 3.65
CA GLU A 6 -11.33 11.83 4.01
C GLU A 6 -10.09 12.48 4.62
N SER A 7 -9.40 11.78 5.51
CA SER A 7 -8.10 12.19 6.06
C SER A 7 -7.03 12.39 4.97
N SER A 8 -6.97 11.50 3.97
CA SER A 8 -6.03 11.63 2.86
C SER A 8 -6.32 12.84 1.96
N LYS A 9 -7.59 13.17 1.72
CA LYS A 9 -7.97 14.36 0.94
C LYS A 9 -7.61 15.66 1.67
N LEU A 10 -7.80 15.69 2.98
CA LEU A 10 -7.45 16.84 3.81
C LEU A 10 -5.93 17.08 3.80
N LYS A 11 -5.13 16.03 3.94
CA LYS A 11 -3.66 16.13 3.86
C LYS A 11 -3.20 16.68 2.51
N ILE A 12 -3.75 16.20 1.41
CA ILE A 12 -3.44 16.71 0.07
C ILE A 12 -3.84 18.18 -0.07
N PHE A 13 -4.99 18.57 0.44
CA PHE A 13 -5.47 19.95 0.40
C PHE A 13 -4.54 20.89 1.18
N LEU A 14 -4.12 20.50 2.38
CA LEU A 14 -3.17 21.28 3.20
C LEU A 14 -1.80 21.38 2.53
N TYR A 15 -1.34 20.32 1.88
CA TYR A 15 -0.11 20.32 1.10
C TYR A 15 -0.17 21.31 -0.07
N VAL A 16 -1.28 21.34 -0.81
CA VAL A 16 -1.45 22.28 -1.92
C VAL A 16 -1.48 23.72 -1.44
N ILE A 17 -2.15 24.01 -0.31
CA ILE A 17 -2.14 25.34 0.31
C ILE A 17 -0.72 25.74 0.71
N SER A 18 0.03 24.82 1.31
CA SER A 18 1.41 25.08 1.70
C SER A 18 2.31 25.37 0.48
N LEU A 19 2.10 24.66 -0.62
CA LEU A 19 2.81 24.93 -1.86
C LEU A 19 2.48 26.33 -2.44
N ILE A 20 1.23 26.77 -2.34
CA ILE A 20 0.82 28.11 -2.74
C ILE A 20 1.48 29.15 -1.84
N LEU A 21 1.46 28.96 -0.52
CA LEU A 21 2.12 29.87 0.44
C LEU A 21 3.64 29.94 0.20
N PHE A 22 4.26 28.82 -0.12
CA PHE A 22 5.67 28.77 -0.52
C PHE A 22 5.95 29.69 -1.71
N ALA A 23 5.14 29.60 -2.77
CA ALA A 23 5.27 30.46 -3.94
C ALA A 23 4.98 31.95 -3.63
N VAL A 24 3.96 32.22 -2.81
CA VAL A 24 3.58 33.59 -2.39
C VAL A 24 4.69 34.26 -1.58
N GLY A 25 5.43 33.50 -0.77
CA GLY A 25 6.54 34.03 0.02
C GLY A 25 7.71 34.62 -0.78
N PHE A 26 7.79 34.33 -2.10
CA PHE A 26 8.79 34.93 -3.01
C PHE A 26 8.37 36.30 -3.56
N ILE A 27 7.15 36.77 -3.27
CA ILE A 27 6.66 38.06 -3.76
C ILE A 27 7.34 39.20 -2.95
N PRO A 28 8.09 40.11 -3.61
CA PRO A 28 8.84 41.16 -2.90
C PRO A 28 7.94 42.10 -2.06
N ALA A 29 6.70 42.33 -2.48
CA ALA A 29 5.74 43.16 -1.76
C ALA A 29 5.34 42.59 -0.40
N LEU A 30 5.60 41.31 -0.15
CA LEU A 30 5.26 40.59 1.09
C LEU A 30 6.49 40.30 1.97
N GLU A 31 7.61 40.93 1.70
CA GLU A 31 8.88 40.69 2.42
C GLU A 31 8.76 40.82 3.95
N SER A 32 8.02 41.82 4.41
CA SER A 32 7.76 42.01 5.84
C SER A 32 6.95 40.89 6.50
N TYR A 33 6.25 40.08 5.71
CA TYR A 33 5.40 38.98 6.19
C TYR A 33 6.01 37.61 5.90
N LYS A 34 7.21 37.54 5.31
CA LYS A 34 7.87 36.27 4.93
C LYS A 34 7.87 35.24 6.04
N LEU A 35 8.29 35.63 7.24
CA LEU A 35 8.34 34.73 8.41
C LEU A 35 6.98 34.09 8.68
N VAL A 36 5.92 34.89 8.70
CA VAL A 36 4.56 34.40 9.00
C VAL A 36 4.05 33.48 7.91
N ILE A 37 4.27 33.84 6.63
CA ILE A 37 3.84 33.06 5.48
C ILE A 37 4.51 31.69 5.47
N TYR A 38 5.82 31.62 5.64
CA TYR A 38 6.56 30.37 5.64
C TYR A 38 6.30 29.53 6.91
N LEU A 39 6.11 30.18 8.07
CA LEU A 39 5.72 29.49 9.29
C LEU A 39 4.36 28.79 9.13
N LEU A 40 3.37 29.49 8.55
CA LEU A 40 2.07 28.89 8.24
C LEU A 40 2.20 27.73 7.25
N ALA A 41 3.02 27.88 6.23
CA ALA A 41 3.26 26.81 5.26
C ALA A 41 3.83 25.55 5.92
N VAL A 42 4.82 25.69 6.81
CA VAL A 42 5.41 24.56 7.56
C VAL A 42 4.38 23.93 8.50
N ILE A 43 3.61 24.74 9.23
CA ILE A 43 2.60 24.23 10.17
C ILE A 43 1.51 23.45 9.41
N LEU A 44 1.02 23.95 8.27
CA LEU A 44 -0.06 23.33 7.53
C LEU A 44 0.33 21.96 6.93
N SER A 45 1.54 21.83 6.43
CA SER A 45 1.97 20.59 5.78
C SER A 45 2.86 19.69 6.63
N GLY A 46 3.53 20.23 7.66
CA GLY A 46 4.53 19.52 8.44
C GLY A 46 4.21 19.34 9.93
N TYR A 47 2.99 19.65 10.39
CA TYR A 47 2.66 19.56 11.81
C TYR A 47 2.85 18.16 12.40
N ASP A 48 2.47 17.12 11.66
CA ASP A 48 2.62 15.72 12.05
C ASP A 48 4.11 15.33 12.13
N LEU A 49 4.91 15.68 11.12
CA LEU A 49 6.36 15.47 11.07
C LEU A 49 7.05 16.14 12.28
N ILE A 50 6.72 17.39 12.56
CA ILE A 50 7.34 18.14 13.69
C ILE A 50 6.97 17.53 15.03
N ILE A 51 5.69 17.15 15.23
CA ILE A 51 5.24 16.53 16.47
C ILE A 51 5.92 15.19 16.70
N GLU A 52 6.02 14.34 15.66
CA GLU A 52 6.67 13.04 15.76
C GLU A 52 8.18 13.18 15.95
N GLY A 53 8.83 14.09 15.21
CA GLY A 53 10.23 14.37 15.38
C GLY A 53 10.59 14.88 16.78
N ILE A 54 9.80 15.79 17.35
CA ILE A 54 9.99 16.27 18.74
C ILE A 54 9.81 15.11 19.73
N LYS A 55 8.78 14.29 19.60
CA LYS A 55 8.59 13.12 20.46
C LYS A 55 9.77 12.16 20.38
N ASN A 56 10.27 11.89 19.18
CA ASN A 56 11.41 11.02 18.95
C ASN A 56 12.70 11.56 19.59
N ILE A 57 12.92 12.89 19.56
CA ILE A 57 14.03 13.53 20.27
C ILE A 57 13.98 13.22 21.77
N PHE A 58 12.81 13.37 22.41
CA PHE A 58 12.65 13.06 23.83
C PHE A 58 12.83 11.58 24.17
N HIS A 59 12.59 10.69 23.23
CA HIS A 59 12.78 9.25 23.40
C HIS A 59 14.14 8.75 22.91
N LEU A 60 15.05 9.67 22.51
CA LEU A 60 16.38 9.36 21.95
C LEU A 60 16.32 8.41 20.74
N LYS A 61 15.25 8.51 19.96
CA LYS A 61 15.11 7.80 18.69
C LYS A 61 15.54 8.71 17.55
N PHE A 62 16.56 8.26 16.82
CA PHE A 62 17.08 9.00 15.65
C PHE A 62 16.49 8.41 14.37
N GLU A 63 15.20 8.66 14.15
CA GLU A 63 14.47 8.31 12.94
C GLU A 63 14.52 9.50 11.95
N GLU A 64 14.07 9.30 10.72
CA GLU A 64 14.11 10.34 9.68
C GLU A 64 13.33 11.60 10.06
N ASP A 65 12.16 11.46 10.72
CA ASP A 65 11.35 12.57 11.23
C ASP A 65 12.13 13.46 12.19
N THR A 66 13.00 12.86 13.02
CA THR A 66 13.86 13.58 13.95
C THR A 66 14.86 14.46 13.21
N LEU A 67 15.53 13.89 12.21
CA LEU A 67 16.55 14.61 11.43
C LEU A 67 15.90 15.75 10.63
N MET A 68 14.75 15.49 10.01
CA MET A 68 14.01 16.52 9.25
C MET A 68 13.51 17.63 10.15
N THR A 69 12.98 17.31 11.35
CA THR A 69 12.53 18.31 12.33
C THR A 69 13.68 19.20 12.80
N ILE A 70 14.85 18.63 13.07
CA ILE A 70 16.05 19.41 13.44
C ILE A 70 16.46 20.32 12.27
N ALA A 71 16.45 19.83 11.04
CA ALA A 71 16.81 20.61 9.86
C ALA A 71 15.84 21.79 9.64
N ILE A 72 14.52 21.56 9.78
CA ILE A 72 13.48 22.60 9.66
C ILE A 72 13.69 23.68 10.72
N ILE A 73 13.88 23.29 11.99
CA ILE A 73 14.09 24.24 13.09
C ILE A 73 15.39 25.02 12.88
N ALA A 74 16.47 24.37 12.49
CA ALA A 74 17.74 25.00 12.21
C ALA A 74 17.62 26.04 11.08
N ALA A 75 16.96 25.70 9.97
CA ALA A 75 16.74 26.60 8.84
C ALA A 75 15.92 27.84 9.28
N PHE A 76 14.90 27.68 10.13
CA PHE A 76 14.17 28.81 10.71
C PHE A 76 15.04 29.71 11.60
N ILE A 77 15.92 29.13 12.42
CA ILE A 77 16.80 29.89 13.33
C ILE A 77 17.79 30.75 12.56
N ILE A 78 18.36 30.21 11.45
CA ILE A 78 19.32 30.94 10.61
C ILE A 78 18.66 31.92 9.63
N GLY A 79 17.32 31.93 9.57
CA GLY A 79 16.57 32.85 8.72
C GLY A 79 16.29 32.34 7.28
N GLU A 80 16.66 31.10 6.99
CA GLU A 80 16.42 30.45 5.69
C GLU A 80 15.02 29.83 5.67
N TYR A 81 13.99 30.71 5.67
CA TYR A 81 12.58 30.28 5.76
C TYR A 81 12.10 29.51 4.53
N PRO A 82 12.46 29.89 3.29
CA PRO A 82 12.07 29.13 2.11
C PRO A 82 12.59 27.69 2.13
N GLU A 83 13.84 27.49 2.59
CA GLU A 83 14.48 26.19 2.70
C GLU A 83 13.75 25.29 3.68
N SER A 84 13.31 25.83 4.82
CA SER A 84 12.51 25.09 5.79
C SER A 84 11.23 24.52 5.17
N VAL A 85 10.51 25.36 4.39
CA VAL A 85 9.29 24.93 3.71
C VAL A 85 9.60 23.92 2.62
N ALA A 86 10.70 24.12 1.86
CA ALA A 86 11.13 23.18 0.82
C ALA A 86 11.44 21.79 1.41
N ILE A 87 12.10 21.73 2.58
CA ILE A 87 12.35 20.45 3.29
C ILE A 87 11.04 19.74 3.58
N VAL A 88 10.06 20.42 4.18
CA VAL A 88 8.75 19.83 4.51
C VAL A 88 8.02 19.36 3.26
N LEU A 89 7.97 20.20 2.22
CA LEU A 89 7.26 19.87 0.98
C LEU A 89 7.89 18.67 0.25
N LEU A 90 9.22 18.60 0.20
CA LEU A 90 9.90 17.46 -0.42
C LEU A 90 9.74 16.18 0.39
N PHE A 91 9.81 16.26 1.73
CA PHE A 91 9.57 15.13 2.62
C PHE A 91 8.14 14.57 2.43
N LYS A 92 7.14 15.43 2.47
CA LYS A 92 5.73 15.04 2.26
C LYS A 92 5.46 14.47 0.87
N LEU A 93 6.16 14.97 -0.14
CA LEU A 93 6.08 14.39 -1.49
C LEU A 93 6.67 12.97 -1.51
N GLY A 94 7.81 12.76 -0.83
CA GLY A 94 8.44 11.45 -0.66
C GLY A 94 7.50 10.46 0.03
N GLU A 95 6.94 10.83 1.18
CA GLU A 95 5.94 10.04 1.94
C GLU A 95 4.74 9.65 1.06
N PHE A 96 4.22 10.60 0.27
CA PHE A 96 3.11 10.34 -0.65
C PHE A 96 3.46 9.31 -1.74
N ILE A 97 4.67 9.37 -2.29
CA ILE A 97 5.17 8.42 -3.30
C ILE A 97 5.34 7.04 -2.68
N GLU A 98 5.91 6.98 -1.46
CA GLU A 98 6.10 5.73 -0.71
C GLU A 98 4.77 5.05 -0.40
N ASP A 99 3.78 5.80 0.14
CA ASP A 99 2.43 5.29 0.40
C ASP A 99 1.80 4.67 -0.85
N LYS A 100 1.96 5.30 -2.01
CA LYS A 100 1.46 4.79 -3.29
C LYS A 100 2.18 3.52 -3.72
N ALA A 101 3.49 3.45 -3.53
CA ALA A 101 4.28 2.27 -3.86
C ALA A 101 3.88 1.07 -2.98
N VAL A 102 3.75 1.29 -1.66
CA VAL A 102 3.32 0.27 -0.69
C VAL A 102 1.88 -0.19 -0.99
N GLU A 103 0.95 0.73 -1.28
CA GLU A 103 -0.43 0.38 -1.66
C GLU A 103 -0.47 -0.52 -2.89
N LYS A 104 0.33 -0.19 -3.91
CA LYS A 104 0.44 -0.99 -5.14
C LYS A 104 1.03 -2.38 -4.89
N ALA A 105 2.08 -2.46 -4.07
CA ALA A 105 2.70 -3.73 -3.68
C ALA A 105 1.69 -4.62 -2.92
N ASN A 106 0.97 -4.08 -1.95
CA ASN A 106 -0.04 -4.79 -1.18
C ASN A 106 -1.22 -5.27 -2.03
N LYS A 107 -1.66 -4.49 -3.03
CA LYS A 107 -2.69 -4.93 -3.98
C LYS A 107 -2.23 -6.15 -4.79
N ASN A 108 -0.98 -6.16 -5.23
CA ASN A 108 -0.42 -7.30 -5.96
C ASN A 108 -0.37 -8.57 -5.08
N ILE A 109 0.06 -8.45 -3.83
CA ILE A 109 0.07 -9.58 -2.87
C ILE A 109 -1.35 -10.09 -2.61
N ASN A 110 -2.31 -9.18 -2.39
CA ASN A 110 -3.71 -9.57 -2.17
C ASN A 110 -4.37 -10.20 -3.40
N SER A 111 -3.95 -9.84 -4.62
CA SER A 111 -4.45 -10.48 -5.83
C SER A 111 -3.97 -11.93 -5.94
N ILE A 112 -2.77 -12.24 -5.49
CA ILE A 112 -2.24 -13.61 -5.40
C ILE A 112 -2.97 -14.39 -4.30
N ALA A 113 -3.20 -13.77 -3.13
CA ALA A 113 -3.94 -14.39 -2.03
C ALA A 113 -5.43 -14.64 -2.35
N SER A 114 -6.03 -13.81 -3.21
CA SER A 114 -7.42 -14.00 -3.67
C SER A 114 -7.60 -15.17 -4.66
N LEU A 115 -6.51 -15.74 -5.16
CA LEU A 115 -6.52 -16.99 -5.92
C LEU A 115 -6.80 -18.22 -5.03
N LYS A 116 -6.83 -18.06 -3.69
CA LYS A 116 -7.17 -19.15 -2.76
C LYS A 116 -8.64 -19.50 -2.92
N ILE A 117 -8.86 -20.63 -3.58
CA ILE A 117 -10.21 -21.18 -3.81
C ILE A 117 -10.76 -21.57 -2.45
N LYS A 118 -11.99 -21.12 -2.16
CA LYS A 118 -12.62 -21.36 -0.86
C LYS A 118 -13.52 -22.58 -0.85
N THR A 119 -13.98 -23.05 -2.00
CA THR A 119 -14.95 -24.14 -2.12
C THR A 119 -14.49 -25.20 -3.11
N ALA A 120 -14.91 -26.43 -2.90
CA ALA A 120 -14.68 -27.57 -3.78
C ALA A 120 -15.96 -28.40 -3.94
N ASN A 121 -16.09 -29.08 -5.07
CA ASN A 121 -17.20 -30.00 -5.32
C ASN A 121 -16.82 -31.40 -4.78
N LEU A 122 -17.22 -31.72 -3.56
CA LEU A 122 -16.99 -33.05 -2.94
C LEU A 122 -17.94 -34.08 -3.55
N ILE A 123 -17.41 -35.23 -3.94
CA ILE A 123 -18.20 -36.37 -4.42
C ILE A 123 -18.53 -37.25 -3.20
N ASP A 124 -19.84 -37.41 -2.92
CA ASP A 124 -20.34 -38.32 -1.92
C ASP A 124 -21.30 -39.33 -2.58
N GLY A 125 -20.75 -40.53 -2.88
CA GLY A 125 -21.45 -41.56 -3.63
C GLY A 125 -21.83 -41.12 -5.04
N LYS A 126 -23.12 -40.90 -5.30
CA LYS A 126 -23.64 -40.39 -6.59
C LYS A 126 -23.90 -38.88 -6.62
N ASN A 127 -23.79 -38.24 -5.50
CA ASN A 127 -24.09 -36.81 -5.35
C ASN A 127 -22.79 -36.00 -5.32
N THR A 128 -22.91 -34.73 -5.71
CA THR A 128 -21.83 -33.74 -5.60
C THR A 128 -22.30 -32.59 -4.74
N THR A 129 -21.58 -32.28 -3.67
CA THR A 129 -21.93 -31.22 -2.73
C THR A 129 -20.80 -30.19 -2.68
N ILE A 130 -21.17 -28.91 -2.66
CA ILE A 130 -20.18 -27.83 -2.50
C ILE A 130 -19.83 -27.71 -1.03
N VAL A 131 -18.54 -27.87 -0.72
CA VAL A 131 -17.99 -27.76 0.65
C VAL A 131 -16.86 -26.74 0.71
N ASN A 132 -16.55 -26.22 1.89
CA ASN A 132 -15.34 -25.41 2.04
C ASN A 132 -14.09 -26.28 1.89
N VAL A 133 -13.04 -25.74 1.27
CA VAL A 133 -11.77 -26.45 1.07
C VAL A 133 -11.18 -26.92 2.41
N GLU A 134 -11.40 -26.15 3.48
CA GLU A 134 -10.92 -26.47 4.84
C GLU A 134 -11.62 -27.68 5.46
N GLU A 135 -12.75 -28.10 4.93
CA GLU A 135 -13.50 -29.30 5.36
C GLU A 135 -13.04 -30.58 4.66
N LEU A 136 -12.24 -30.45 3.59
CA LEU A 136 -11.70 -31.60 2.85
C LEU A 136 -10.70 -32.38 3.71
N LYS A 137 -10.78 -33.70 3.62
CA LYS A 137 -9.88 -34.66 4.28
C LYS A 137 -9.13 -35.49 3.25
N ILE A 138 -7.95 -35.95 3.60
CA ILE A 138 -7.17 -36.87 2.78
C ILE A 138 -8.03 -38.12 2.50
N GLY A 139 -8.14 -38.49 1.24
CA GLY A 139 -9.00 -39.58 0.75
C GLY A 139 -10.36 -39.14 0.21
N ASN A 140 -10.74 -37.85 0.38
CA ASN A 140 -11.91 -37.32 -0.28
C ASN A 140 -11.69 -37.25 -1.81
N SER A 141 -12.76 -37.48 -2.57
CA SER A 141 -12.78 -37.28 -4.03
C SER A 141 -13.53 -36.01 -4.38
N ILE A 142 -12.93 -35.18 -5.21
CA ILE A 142 -13.53 -33.93 -5.67
C ILE A 142 -13.72 -33.94 -7.18
N LEU A 143 -14.76 -33.28 -7.65
CA LEU A 143 -15.03 -33.06 -9.06
C LEU A 143 -14.53 -31.67 -9.47
N ILE A 144 -13.67 -31.63 -10.49
CA ILE A 144 -13.20 -30.38 -11.09
C ILE A 144 -13.78 -30.30 -12.48
N LYS A 145 -14.57 -29.26 -12.77
CA LYS A 145 -15.19 -29.03 -14.07
C LYS A 145 -14.26 -28.21 -14.97
N PRO A 146 -14.46 -28.25 -16.29
CA PRO A 146 -13.73 -27.38 -17.21
C PRO A 146 -13.88 -25.90 -16.80
N GLY A 147 -12.77 -25.18 -16.75
CA GLY A 147 -12.71 -23.78 -16.32
C GLY A 147 -12.63 -23.56 -14.82
N GLU A 148 -12.77 -24.60 -13.99
CA GLU A 148 -12.55 -24.51 -12.54
C GLU A 148 -11.06 -24.64 -12.22
N THR A 149 -10.64 -24.01 -11.14
CA THR A 149 -9.26 -24.12 -10.64
C THR A 149 -9.17 -25.25 -9.62
N VAL A 150 -8.07 -25.98 -9.62
CA VAL A 150 -7.77 -27.06 -8.66
C VAL A 150 -7.61 -26.47 -7.26
N PRO A 151 -8.45 -26.83 -6.26
CA PRO A 151 -8.50 -26.18 -4.97
C PRO A 151 -7.42 -26.63 -3.98
N VAL A 152 -6.90 -27.84 -4.14
CA VAL A 152 -5.90 -28.47 -3.24
C VAL A 152 -5.00 -29.40 -4.04
N ASP A 153 -3.86 -29.76 -3.48
CA ASP A 153 -3.00 -30.79 -4.04
C ASP A 153 -3.76 -32.11 -4.08
N CYS A 154 -3.86 -32.71 -5.27
CA CYS A 154 -4.65 -33.91 -5.46
C CYS A 154 -4.05 -34.82 -6.55
N LYS A 155 -4.49 -36.06 -6.60
CA LYS A 155 -4.14 -37.02 -7.63
C LYS A 155 -5.34 -37.31 -8.50
N ILE A 156 -5.13 -37.35 -9.81
CA ILE A 156 -6.20 -37.64 -10.74
C ILE A 156 -6.55 -39.13 -10.70
N ILE A 157 -7.77 -39.44 -10.31
CA ILE A 157 -8.28 -40.82 -10.24
C ILE A 157 -9.08 -41.20 -11.49
N LYS A 158 -9.70 -40.23 -12.19
CA LYS A 158 -10.51 -40.44 -13.39
C LYS A 158 -10.55 -39.16 -14.22
N GLY A 159 -10.51 -39.34 -15.55
CA GLY A 159 -10.58 -38.26 -16.54
C GLY A 159 -9.21 -37.81 -17.02
N GLU A 160 -9.24 -36.85 -17.93
CA GLU A 160 -8.08 -36.17 -18.51
C GLU A 160 -8.44 -34.73 -18.83
N SER A 161 -7.47 -33.84 -18.78
CA SER A 161 -7.66 -32.41 -19.05
C SER A 161 -6.33 -31.73 -19.38
N ALA A 162 -6.41 -30.50 -19.87
CA ALA A 162 -5.27 -29.60 -19.94
C ALA A 162 -5.36 -28.60 -18.79
N LEU A 163 -4.28 -28.43 -18.01
CA LEU A 163 -4.17 -27.48 -16.92
C LEU A 163 -3.35 -26.27 -17.35
N ASP A 164 -3.91 -25.08 -17.17
CA ASP A 164 -3.21 -23.81 -17.33
C ASP A 164 -2.48 -23.47 -16.02
N LYS A 165 -1.15 -23.49 -16.05
CA LYS A 165 -0.28 -23.09 -14.94
C LYS A 165 0.29 -21.66 -15.09
N SER A 166 -0.10 -20.92 -16.11
CA SER A 166 0.48 -19.60 -16.43
C SER A 166 0.44 -18.63 -15.25
N LYS A 167 -0.59 -18.70 -14.40
CA LYS A 167 -0.72 -17.89 -13.18
C LYS A 167 0.28 -18.24 -12.08
N LEU A 168 0.85 -19.44 -12.09
CA LEU A 168 1.82 -19.92 -11.09
C LEU A 168 3.26 -19.86 -11.59
N THR A 169 3.50 -20.30 -12.82
CA THR A 169 4.86 -20.45 -13.38
C THR A 169 5.22 -19.34 -14.37
N GLY A 170 4.23 -18.58 -14.86
CA GLY A 170 4.42 -17.63 -15.95
C GLY A 170 4.49 -18.25 -17.35
N GLU A 171 4.46 -19.57 -17.45
CA GLU A 171 4.50 -20.30 -18.72
C GLU A 171 3.09 -20.41 -19.30
N SER A 172 2.90 -20.00 -20.55
CA SER A 172 1.59 -20.01 -21.22
C SER A 172 1.23 -21.35 -21.83
N GLU A 173 2.09 -22.35 -21.76
CA GLU A 173 1.85 -23.67 -22.36
C GLU A 173 1.06 -24.57 -21.42
N PRO A 174 -0.14 -25.05 -21.79
CA PRO A 174 -0.96 -25.91 -20.95
C PRO A 174 -0.33 -27.31 -20.80
N ILE A 175 -0.43 -27.86 -19.59
CA ILE A 175 0.07 -29.19 -19.26
C ILE A 175 -1.06 -30.23 -19.37
N TYR A 176 -0.89 -31.24 -20.18
CA TYR A 176 -1.84 -32.33 -20.25
C TYR A 176 -1.68 -33.27 -19.05
N VAL A 177 -2.78 -33.56 -18.40
CA VAL A 177 -2.86 -34.41 -17.22
C VAL A 177 -3.89 -35.50 -17.37
N ASN A 178 -3.59 -36.67 -16.83
CA ASN A 178 -4.45 -37.85 -16.90
C ASN A 178 -4.42 -38.65 -15.60
N LYS A 179 -5.10 -39.81 -15.59
CA LYS A 179 -5.13 -40.69 -14.42
C LYS A 179 -3.72 -41.05 -13.94
N GLY A 180 -3.42 -40.70 -12.71
CA GLY A 180 -2.15 -40.98 -12.04
C GLY A 180 -1.19 -39.80 -11.93
N THR A 181 -1.52 -38.68 -12.66
CA THR A 181 -0.78 -37.41 -12.53
C THR A 181 -1.07 -36.77 -11.18
#